data_26543fb20f171f72c313394e4a08bb58
#
_entry.id   26543fb20f171f72c313394e4a08bb58
#
_cell.length_a   1.000
_cell.length_b   1.000
_cell.length_c   1.000
_cell.angle_alpha   90.00
_cell.angle_beta   90.00
_cell.angle_gamma   90.00
#
_symmetry.space_group_name_H-M   'P 1'
#
loop_
_entity.id
_entity.type
_entity.pdbx_description
1 polymer ?
#
loop_
_entity_poly.entity_id
_entity_poly.type
_entity_poly.pdbx_seq_one_letter_code
_entity_poly.pdbx_strand_id
1 'polypeptide(L)'
;MIALLFALGLLFLLCSLHPFVTYPISLIVIRLRRGRARIVPSSASREESIAVCFCAFNEESVIEAKMRNLLHLRHLAPHLEILVYVDAASDRTADLLRPFAGQIKLHISPERRGKTYGMNLLVEMAEASILVFTDANVMLDSAALSNLYPYFADSHVGCVCGHLTYTNAAESAIAATGAHYWRLEERIKQLESDTGSVIGAHGSIFAVRRRLRRPVPDDVIDDLHVSLSILCDGYRVVHAPDVRAYERALTTSADEFNRKVRIACQAFNVHRLLWPRLRHLDKLSLYKYVSHKLMRWLSVYMLVLATICFVGGLIVAQLSLLGFILVTLGATTLYLGRRWRLGFISYLWGVFSALAATAVGVWLSLRGERFQIWTPGSPLQR
;
A
#
# COMPACT_ATOMS: atom_id res chain seq x y z
N MET A 1 33.18 18.03 -19.27
CA MET A 1 33.02 17.05 -18.20
C MET A 1 32.20 17.62 -17.04
N ILE A 2 32.50 18.79 -16.47
CA ILE A 2 31.75 19.42 -15.35
C ILE A 2 30.27 19.60 -15.69
N ALA A 3 29.95 20.28 -16.80
CA ALA A 3 28.56 20.50 -17.21
C ALA A 3 27.77 19.19 -17.40
N LEU A 4 28.42 18.14 -17.91
CA LEU A 4 27.77 16.82 -18.06
C LEU A 4 27.42 16.20 -16.70
N LEU A 5 28.33 16.26 -15.72
CA LEU A 5 28.08 15.72 -14.39
C LEU A 5 26.93 16.47 -13.68
N PHE A 6 26.90 17.80 -13.77
CA PHE A 6 25.77 18.57 -13.21
C PHE A 6 24.46 18.30 -13.93
N ALA A 7 24.46 18.16 -15.26
CA ALA A 7 23.26 17.80 -16.03
C ALA A 7 22.73 16.40 -15.66
N LEU A 8 23.62 15.40 -15.54
CA LEU A 8 23.25 14.07 -15.07
C LEU A 8 22.75 14.09 -13.62
N GLY A 9 23.40 14.84 -12.74
CA GLY A 9 22.97 15.01 -11.36
C GLY A 9 21.57 15.61 -11.28
N LEU A 10 21.28 16.64 -12.06
CA LEU A 10 19.96 17.25 -12.14
C LEU A 10 18.93 16.27 -12.71
N LEU A 11 19.25 15.52 -13.74
CA LEU A 11 18.37 14.50 -14.32
C LEU A 11 17.98 13.44 -13.28
N PHE A 12 18.96 12.88 -12.57
CA PHE A 12 18.70 11.88 -11.53
C PHE A 12 17.89 12.45 -10.36
N LEU A 13 18.15 13.69 -9.96
CA LEU A 13 17.38 14.39 -8.94
C LEU A 13 15.92 14.57 -9.37
N LEU A 14 15.67 15.02 -10.59
CA LEU A 14 14.32 15.16 -11.16
C LEU A 14 13.62 13.81 -11.24
N CYS A 15 14.31 12.74 -11.65
CA CYS A 15 13.77 11.39 -11.66
C CYS A 15 13.41 10.90 -10.24
N SER A 16 14.23 11.20 -9.23
CA SER A 16 13.95 10.86 -7.83
C SER A 16 12.72 11.58 -7.28
N LEU A 17 12.51 12.84 -7.65
CA LEU A 17 11.38 13.65 -7.21
C LEU A 17 10.10 13.43 -8.02
N HIS A 18 10.22 12.86 -9.22
CA HIS A 18 9.09 12.67 -10.14
C HIS A 18 7.86 12.02 -9.50
N PRO A 19 7.95 10.89 -8.77
CA PRO A 19 6.78 10.22 -8.19
C PRO A 19 5.99 11.07 -7.20
N PHE A 20 6.64 12.06 -6.59
CA PHE A 20 6.08 12.86 -5.50
C PHE A 20 5.63 14.26 -5.95
N VAL A 21 6.20 14.81 -7.02
CA VAL A 21 5.97 16.19 -7.46
C VAL A 21 5.40 16.25 -8.87
N THR A 22 6.18 15.89 -9.88
CA THR A 22 5.77 16.10 -11.29
C THR A 22 4.74 15.09 -11.76
N TYR A 23 4.72 13.88 -11.22
CA TYR A 23 3.71 12.88 -11.53
C TYR A 23 2.29 13.29 -11.09
N PRO A 24 2.03 13.68 -9.83
CA PRO A 24 0.72 14.20 -9.45
C PRO A 24 0.26 15.41 -10.29
N ILE A 25 1.20 16.32 -10.61
CA ILE A 25 0.92 17.47 -11.49
C ILE A 25 0.51 16.98 -12.88
N SER A 26 1.23 16.00 -13.45
CA SER A 26 0.90 15.44 -14.76
C SER A 26 -0.50 14.81 -14.78
N LEU A 27 -0.91 14.12 -13.71
CA LEU A 27 -2.26 13.56 -13.58
C LEU A 27 -3.33 14.65 -13.56
N ILE A 28 -3.08 15.78 -12.89
CA ILE A 28 -3.98 16.95 -12.91
C ILE A 28 -4.13 17.45 -14.34
N VAL A 29 -3.03 17.61 -15.09
CA VAL A 29 -3.06 18.06 -16.49
C VAL A 29 -3.82 17.07 -17.37
N ILE A 30 -3.59 15.76 -17.21
CA ILE A 30 -4.29 14.71 -17.95
C ILE A 30 -5.79 14.76 -17.65
N ARG A 31 -6.18 14.90 -16.38
CA ARG A 31 -7.59 15.03 -15.97
C ARG A 31 -8.26 16.25 -16.56
N LEU A 32 -7.57 17.41 -16.59
CA LEU A 32 -8.10 18.64 -17.19
C LEU A 32 -8.32 18.50 -18.71
N ARG A 33 -7.44 17.77 -19.41
CA ARG A 33 -7.53 17.57 -20.85
C ARG A 33 -8.54 16.51 -21.27
N ARG A 34 -8.69 15.42 -20.51
CA ARG A 34 -9.50 14.25 -20.87
C ARG A 34 -10.85 14.20 -20.14
N GLY A 35 -11.06 15.05 -19.12
CA GLY A 35 -12.19 14.94 -18.20
C GLY A 35 -11.99 13.80 -17.19
N ARG A 36 -13.03 13.59 -16.36
CA ARG A 36 -13.06 12.49 -15.38
C ARG A 36 -13.57 11.21 -16.03
N ALA A 37 -12.87 10.11 -15.81
CA ALA A 37 -13.38 8.78 -16.14
C ALA A 37 -14.61 8.48 -15.27
N ARG A 38 -15.76 8.32 -15.91
CA ARG A 38 -17.04 8.04 -15.22
C ARG A 38 -17.15 6.55 -14.93
N ILE A 39 -17.81 6.24 -13.82
CA ILE A 39 -18.37 4.91 -13.57
C ILE A 39 -19.70 4.89 -14.31
N VAL A 40 -19.89 3.89 -15.17
CA VAL A 40 -21.14 3.74 -15.95
C VAL A 40 -21.97 2.68 -15.24
N PRO A 41 -23.03 3.08 -14.49
CA PRO A 41 -23.90 2.09 -13.88
C PRO A 41 -24.56 1.25 -14.98
N SER A 42 -24.35 -0.06 -14.92
CA SER A 42 -25.17 -1.00 -15.69
C SER A 42 -26.48 -1.23 -14.94
N SER A 43 -27.54 -1.55 -15.64
CA SER A 43 -28.83 -1.96 -15.04
C SER A 43 -28.76 -3.29 -14.27
N ALA A 44 -27.56 -3.84 -14.07
CA ALA A 44 -27.32 -5.06 -13.34
C ALA A 44 -27.62 -4.90 -11.84
N SER A 45 -28.42 -5.79 -11.35
CA SER A 45 -29.13 -5.98 -10.11
C SER A 45 -28.35 -5.64 -8.83
N ARG A 46 -29.08 -5.10 -7.85
CA ARG A 46 -28.72 -4.91 -6.42
C ARG A 46 -28.47 -6.21 -5.63
N GLU A 47 -28.28 -7.34 -6.29
CA GLU A 47 -28.17 -8.67 -5.65
C GLU A 47 -26.73 -9.21 -5.55
N GLU A 48 -25.71 -8.33 -5.63
CA GLU A 48 -24.35 -8.80 -5.41
C GLU A 48 -24.13 -9.05 -3.91
N SER A 49 -23.90 -10.30 -3.54
CA SER A 49 -23.55 -10.70 -2.16
C SER A 49 -22.12 -10.26 -1.82
N ILE A 50 -21.90 -9.86 -0.57
CA ILE A 50 -20.60 -9.38 -0.08
C ILE A 50 -20.07 -10.33 0.99
N ALA A 51 -18.78 -10.65 0.91
CA ALA A 51 -18.01 -11.29 1.97
C ALA A 51 -16.88 -10.37 2.45
N VAL A 52 -16.72 -10.24 3.76
CA VAL A 52 -15.55 -9.57 4.37
C VAL A 52 -14.57 -10.64 4.83
N CYS A 53 -13.33 -10.55 4.33
CA CYS A 53 -12.24 -11.48 4.60
C CYS A 53 -11.11 -10.76 5.32
N PHE A 54 -10.62 -11.33 6.44
CA PHE A 54 -9.42 -10.82 7.11
C PHE A 54 -8.62 -11.94 7.79
N CYS A 55 -7.32 -11.72 7.92
CA CYS A 55 -6.41 -12.58 8.66
C CYS A 55 -6.03 -11.93 9.98
N ALA A 56 -5.85 -12.75 11.03
CA ALA A 56 -5.43 -12.31 12.36
C ALA A 56 -4.23 -13.15 12.85
N PHE A 57 -3.21 -12.47 13.41
CA PHE A 57 -2.11 -13.08 14.12
C PHE A 57 -1.68 -12.17 15.28
N ASN A 58 -1.88 -12.64 16.52
CA ASN A 58 -1.59 -11.89 17.75
C ASN A 58 -2.27 -10.51 17.76
N GLU A 59 -3.59 -10.53 17.60
CA GLU A 59 -4.46 -9.36 17.52
C GLU A 59 -5.44 -9.28 18.71
N GLU A 60 -5.12 -9.91 19.87
CA GLU A 60 -6.02 -9.97 21.04
C GLU A 60 -6.51 -8.60 21.50
N SER A 61 -5.69 -7.55 21.30
CA SER A 61 -6.04 -6.19 21.72
C SER A 61 -7.13 -5.52 20.87
N VAL A 62 -7.37 -5.98 19.63
CA VAL A 62 -8.29 -5.33 18.69
C VAL A 62 -9.39 -6.25 18.16
N ILE A 63 -9.21 -7.58 18.28
CA ILE A 63 -10.07 -8.54 17.61
C ILE A 63 -11.54 -8.47 18.05
N GLU A 64 -11.83 -8.22 19.33
CA GLU A 64 -13.22 -8.04 19.80
C GLU A 64 -13.87 -6.79 19.23
N ALA A 65 -13.12 -5.67 19.14
CA ALA A 65 -13.61 -4.44 18.53
C ALA A 65 -13.90 -4.66 17.03
N LYS A 66 -13.00 -5.39 16.33
CA LYS A 66 -13.22 -5.81 14.94
C LYS A 66 -14.49 -6.63 14.80
N MET A 67 -14.71 -7.61 15.66
CA MET A 67 -15.91 -8.45 15.59
C MET A 67 -17.18 -7.64 15.84
N ARG A 68 -17.19 -6.74 16.85
CA ARG A 68 -18.33 -5.83 17.07
C ARG A 68 -18.61 -4.95 15.85
N ASN A 69 -17.57 -4.42 15.20
CA ASN A 69 -17.70 -3.62 13.99
C ASN A 69 -18.34 -4.43 12.85
N LEU A 70 -17.84 -5.64 12.56
CA LEU A 70 -18.36 -6.47 11.47
C LEU A 70 -19.77 -7.00 11.74
N LEU A 71 -20.09 -7.36 12.97
CA LEU A 71 -21.44 -7.78 13.35
C LEU A 71 -22.47 -6.65 13.26
N HIS A 72 -22.04 -5.42 13.59
CA HIS A 72 -22.87 -4.24 13.33
C HIS A 72 -23.14 -4.05 11.83
N LEU A 73 -22.13 -4.19 10.99
CA LEU A 73 -22.29 -4.13 9.52
C LEU A 73 -23.21 -5.24 9.00
N ARG A 74 -23.12 -6.44 9.54
CA ARG A 74 -24.03 -7.54 9.18
C ARG A 74 -25.47 -7.26 9.62
N HIS A 75 -25.70 -6.58 10.73
CA HIS A 75 -27.04 -6.15 11.10
C HIS A 75 -27.65 -5.19 10.06
N LEU A 76 -26.81 -4.34 9.43
CA LEU A 76 -27.22 -3.44 8.34
C LEU A 76 -27.33 -4.16 6.98
N ALA A 77 -26.59 -5.26 6.79
CA ALA A 77 -26.55 -6.06 5.58
C ALA A 77 -26.66 -7.57 5.96
N PRO A 78 -27.87 -8.12 6.15
CA PRO A 78 -28.08 -9.46 6.75
C PRO A 78 -27.40 -10.61 5.99
N HIS A 79 -27.15 -10.47 4.69
CA HIS A 79 -26.48 -11.48 3.86
C HIS A 79 -24.95 -11.32 3.81
N LEU A 80 -24.37 -10.50 4.69
CA LEU A 80 -22.94 -10.34 4.78
C LEU A 80 -22.28 -11.62 5.31
N GLU A 81 -21.38 -12.20 4.51
CA GLU A 81 -20.49 -13.26 4.97
C GLU A 81 -19.29 -12.62 5.69
N ILE A 82 -18.87 -13.20 6.81
CA ILE A 82 -17.67 -12.79 7.54
C ILE A 82 -16.75 -14.01 7.60
N LEU A 83 -15.55 -13.91 7.01
CA LEU A 83 -14.57 -14.96 6.96
C LEU A 83 -13.28 -14.54 7.66
N VAL A 84 -12.80 -15.38 8.56
CA VAL A 84 -11.65 -15.10 9.41
C VAL A 84 -10.67 -16.24 9.35
N TYR A 85 -9.40 -15.92 9.07
CA TYR A 85 -8.29 -16.85 9.18
C TYR A 85 -7.37 -16.42 10.33
N VAL A 86 -7.13 -17.33 11.28
CA VAL A 86 -6.17 -17.15 12.37
C VAL A 86 -4.90 -17.91 12.04
N ASP A 87 -3.77 -17.19 11.90
CA ASP A 87 -2.48 -17.72 11.44
C ASP A 87 -1.65 -18.24 12.63
N ALA A 88 -2.11 -19.31 13.32
CA ALA A 88 -1.45 -19.89 14.49
C ALA A 88 -1.06 -18.84 15.55
N ALA A 89 -2.03 -18.00 15.95
CA ALA A 89 -1.81 -16.99 16.99
C ALA A 89 -1.40 -17.63 18.32
N SER A 90 -0.42 -17.01 18.98
CA SER A 90 0.13 -17.47 20.28
C SER A 90 -0.48 -16.76 21.49
N ASP A 91 -1.29 -15.73 21.25
CA ASP A 91 -2.08 -14.98 22.24
C ASP A 91 -3.52 -15.49 22.28
N ARG A 92 -4.43 -14.74 22.93
CA ARG A 92 -5.85 -15.09 23.08
C ARG A 92 -6.70 -14.80 21.83
N THR A 93 -6.10 -14.41 20.69
CA THR A 93 -6.85 -14.06 19.46
C THR A 93 -7.84 -15.16 19.06
N ALA A 94 -7.39 -16.42 19.01
CA ALA A 94 -8.24 -17.55 18.64
C ALA A 94 -9.39 -17.77 19.67
N ASP A 95 -9.08 -17.68 20.95
CA ASP A 95 -10.08 -17.89 22.02
C ASP A 95 -11.15 -16.79 22.03
N LEU A 96 -10.78 -15.53 21.76
CA LEU A 96 -11.69 -14.41 21.63
C LEU A 96 -12.60 -14.51 20.39
N LEU A 97 -12.19 -15.25 19.37
CA LEU A 97 -12.99 -15.47 18.15
C LEU A 97 -13.95 -16.68 18.28
N ARG A 98 -13.65 -17.69 19.10
CA ARG A 98 -14.47 -18.91 19.25
C ARG A 98 -15.95 -18.64 19.57
N PRO A 99 -16.30 -17.66 20.44
CA PRO A 99 -17.70 -17.34 20.73
C PRO A 99 -18.51 -16.89 19.50
N PHE A 100 -17.84 -16.44 18.45
CA PHE A 100 -18.46 -15.95 17.22
C PHE A 100 -18.54 -17.05 16.13
N ALA A 101 -18.00 -18.27 16.36
CA ALA A 101 -17.91 -19.34 15.33
C ALA A 101 -19.25 -19.73 14.69
N GLY A 102 -20.37 -19.61 15.40
CA GLY A 102 -21.71 -19.82 14.84
C GLY A 102 -22.21 -18.67 13.93
N GLN A 103 -21.49 -17.57 13.90
CA GLN A 103 -21.86 -16.37 13.16
C GLN A 103 -20.88 -16.01 12.05
N ILE A 104 -19.71 -16.65 11.95
CA ILE A 104 -18.64 -16.37 11.00
C ILE A 104 -18.08 -17.69 10.45
N LYS A 105 -17.47 -17.65 9.28
CA LYS A 105 -16.65 -18.76 8.78
C LYS A 105 -15.24 -18.61 9.36
N LEU A 106 -14.94 -19.32 10.44
CA LEU A 106 -13.67 -19.23 11.19
C LEU A 106 -12.75 -20.40 10.86
N HIS A 107 -11.53 -20.10 10.38
CA HIS A 107 -10.47 -21.09 10.23
C HIS A 107 -9.29 -20.75 11.14
N ILE A 108 -8.92 -21.66 12.03
CA ILE A 108 -7.76 -21.53 12.93
C ILE A 108 -6.70 -22.49 12.43
N SER A 109 -5.59 -21.94 11.91
CA SER A 109 -4.46 -22.75 11.44
C SER A 109 -3.63 -23.25 12.62
N PRO A 110 -3.17 -24.50 12.59
CA PRO A 110 -2.26 -25.04 13.61
C PRO A 110 -0.82 -24.54 13.43
N GLU A 111 -0.46 -24.03 12.25
CA GLU A 111 0.89 -23.54 11.92
C GLU A 111 0.86 -22.20 11.19
N ARG A 112 1.98 -21.46 11.28
CA ARG A 112 2.17 -20.19 10.62
C ARG A 112 2.36 -20.37 9.11
N ARG A 113 1.44 -19.84 8.31
CA ARG A 113 1.48 -19.90 6.84
C ARG A 113 1.45 -18.54 6.17
N GLY A 114 1.20 -17.49 6.93
CA GLY A 114 1.21 -16.12 6.47
C GLY A 114 -0.13 -15.61 5.96
N LYS A 115 -0.22 -14.28 5.84
CA LYS A 115 -1.45 -13.57 5.46
C LYS A 115 -1.96 -13.98 4.08
N THR A 116 -1.07 -14.05 3.08
CA THR A 116 -1.48 -14.31 1.68
C THR A 116 -2.06 -15.72 1.53
N TYR A 117 -1.47 -16.72 2.19
CA TYR A 117 -2.04 -18.06 2.26
C TYR A 117 -3.45 -18.06 2.88
N GLY A 118 -3.60 -17.39 4.05
CA GLY A 118 -4.89 -17.26 4.71
C GLY A 118 -5.93 -16.58 3.83
N MET A 119 -5.57 -15.50 3.13
CA MET A 119 -6.47 -14.82 2.19
C MET A 119 -6.87 -15.71 1.02
N ASN A 120 -5.95 -16.53 0.46
CA ASN A 120 -6.29 -17.52 -0.57
C ASN A 120 -7.35 -18.52 -0.08
N LEU A 121 -7.14 -19.06 1.13
CA LEU A 121 -8.09 -20.01 1.74
C LEU A 121 -9.46 -19.38 1.97
N LEU A 122 -9.51 -18.14 2.48
CA LEU A 122 -10.78 -17.44 2.68
C LEU A 122 -11.55 -17.20 1.37
N VAL A 123 -10.83 -16.94 0.27
CA VAL A 123 -11.44 -16.81 -1.08
C VAL A 123 -12.09 -18.12 -1.52
N GLU A 124 -11.48 -19.27 -1.23
CA GLU A 124 -12.04 -20.60 -1.55
C GLU A 124 -13.29 -20.89 -0.71
N MET A 125 -13.31 -20.46 0.57
CA MET A 125 -14.45 -20.64 1.48
C MET A 125 -15.61 -19.68 1.21
N ALA A 126 -15.36 -18.54 0.54
CA ALA A 126 -16.36 -17.52 0.28
C ALA A 126 -17.34 -17.94 -0.83
N GLU A 127 -18.62 -17.64 -0.64
CA GLU A 127 -19.69 -17.87 -1.62
C GLU A 127 -20.10 -16.58 -2.33
N ALA A 128 -19.89 -15.43 -1.67
CA ALA A 128 -20.27 -14.11 -2.15
C ALA A 128 -19.60 -13.73 -3.48
N SER A 129 -20.29 -12.93 -4.28
CA SER A 129 -19.81 -12.44 -5.60
C SER A 129 -18.77 -11.33 -5.48
N ILE A 130 -18.79 -10.54 -4.40
CA ILE A 130 -17.83 -9.48 -4.06
C ILE A 130 -17.09 -9.86 -2.78
N LEU A 131 -15.78 -9.81 -2.83
CA LEU A 131 -14.89 -10.03 -1.69
C LEU A 131 -14.29 -8.72 -1.23
N VAL A 132 -14.48 -8.36 0.03
CA VAL A 132 -13.88 -7.20 0.70
C VAL A 132 -12.75 -7.70 1.59
N PHE A 133 -11.54 -7.25 1.33
CA PHE A 133 -10.36 -7.57 2.11
C PHE A 133 -10.02 -6.41 3.04
N THR A 134 -9.67 -6.73 4.29
CA THR A 134 -9.31 -5.75 5.32
C THR A 134 -8.34 -6.37 6.31
N ASP A 135 -7.73 -5.55 7.18
CA ASP A 135 -6.87 -6.02 8.26
C ASP A 135 -7.66 -6.11 9.60
N ALA A 136 -7.16 -6.88 10.56
CA ALA A 136 -7.82 -7.10 11.84
C ALA A 136 -7.93 -5.81 12.67
N ASN A 137 -6.95 -4.91 12.58
CA ASN A 137 -6.89 -3.63 13.28
C ASN A 137 -7.60 -2.47 12.54
N VAL A 138 -8.22 -2.73 11.39
CA VAL A 138 -8.94 -1.73 10.58
C VAL A 138 -10.44 -1.82 10.82
N MET A 139 -11.07 -0.71 11.21
CA MET A 139 -12.51 -0.61 11.41
C MET A 139 -13.19 -0.02 10.18
N LEU A 140 -14.25 -0.65 9.71
CA LEU A 140 -15.01 -0.19 8.55
C LEU A 140 -16.10 0.79 8.99
N ASP A 141 -16.32 1.85 8.19
CA ASP A 141 -17.45 2.76 8.38
C ASP A 141 -18.78 2.01 8.20
N SER A 142 -19.83 2.46 8.88
CA SER A 142 -21.16 1.84 8.79
C SER A 142 -21.74 1.83 7.36
N ALA A 143 -21.40 2.84 6.57
CA ALA A 143 -21.83 2.94 5.16
C ALA A 143 -20.83 2.31 4.18
N ALA A 144 -19.67 1.77 4.64
CA ALA A 144 -18.61 1.30 3.74
C ALA A 144 -19.10 0.23 2.77
N LEU A 145 -19.88 -0.75 3.23
CA LEU A 145 -20.36 -1.85 2.39
C LEU A 145 -21.46 -1.39 1.41
N SER A 146 -22.40 -0.56 1.88
CA SER A 146 -23.46 -0.03 1.00
C SER A 146 -22.91 0.88 -0.09
N ASN A 147 -21.83 1.61 0.20
CA ASN A 147 -21.16 2.48 -0.76
C ASN A 147 -20.36 1.71 -1.84
N LEU A 148 -20.14 0.40 -1.68
CA LEU A 148 -19.47 -0.42 -2.71
C LEU A 148 -20.36 -0.72 -3.92
N TYR A 149 -21.67 -0.91 -3.72
CA TYR A 149 -22.58 -1.35 -4.78
C TYR A 149 -22.57 -0.44 -6.03
N PRO A 150 -22.62 0.91 -5.91
CA PRO A 150 -22.59 1.78 -7.07
C PRO A 150 -21.34 1.61 -7.95
N TYR A 151 -20.20 1.29 -7.35
CA TYR A 151 -18.95 1.06 -8.09
C TYR A 151 -18.97 -0.25 -8.88
N PHE A 152 -19.51 -1.30 -8.29
CA PHE A 152 -19.64 -2.60 -8.95
C PHE A 152 -20.84 -2.67 -9.91
N ALA A 153 -21.71 -1.65 -9.96
CA ALA A 153 -22.72 -1.55 -11.02
C ALA A 153 -22.11 -1.41 -12.43
N ASP A 154 -20.88 -0.89 -12.54
CA ASP A 154 -20.10 -0.92 -13.79
C ASP A 154 -19.37 -2.28 -13.91
N SER A 155 -19.76 -3.08 -14.92
CA SER A 155 -19.17 -4.40 -15.17
C SER A 155 -17.68 -4.39 -15.51
N HIS A 156 -17.14 -3.24 -15.95
CA HIS A 156 -15.72 -3.05 -16.22
C HIS A 156 -14.91 -2.78 -14.93
N VAL A 157 -15.55 -2.46 -13.82
CA VAL A 157 -14.88 -2.32 -12.53
C VAL A 157 -14.65 -3.69 -11.92
N GLY A 158 -13.38 -4.07 -11.82
CA GLY A 158 -12.95 -5.35 -11.22
C GLY A 158 -12.46 -5.23 -9.78
N CYS A 159 -11.94 -4.05 -9.41
CA CYS A 159 -11.43 -3.76 -8.07
C CYS A 159 -11.81 -2.35 -7.63
N VAL A 160 -12.19 -2.22 -6.35
CA VAL A 160 -12.50 -0.95 -5.68
C VAL A 160 -11.57 -0.78 -4.50
N CYS A 161 -10.81 0.30 -4.47
CA CYS A 161 -9.94 0.69 -3.36
C CYS A 161 -10.70 1.67 -2.46
N GLY A 162 -10.91 1.34 -1.20
CA GLY A 162 -11.51 2.25 -0.24
C GLY A 162 -10.52 3.31 0.26
N HIS A 163 -11.00 4.18 1.11
CA HIS A 163 -10.27 5.31 1.70
C HIS A 163 -9.92 5.02 3.16
N LEU A 164 -8.62 5.00 3.47
CA LEU A 164 -8.13 4.82 4.84
C LEU A 164 -7.89 6.17 5.51
N THR A 165 -8.37 6.29 6.76
CA THR A 165 -8.11 7.45 7.63
C THR A 165 -7.39 6.98 8.90
N TYR A 166 -6.23 7.57 9.21
CA TYR A 166 -5.55 7.35 10.48
C TYR A 166 -6.18 8.20 11.59
N THR A 167 -6.55 7.55 12.72
CA THR A 167 -7.29 8.20 13.82
C THR A 167 -6.39 8.88 14.84
N ASN A 168 -5.08 8.56 14.88
CA ASN A 168 -4.13 9.03 15.89
C ASN A 168 -2.96 9.85 15.32
N ALA A 169 -3.18 10.57 14.22
CA ALA A 169 -2.13 11.35 13.55
C ALA A 169 -1.45 12.40 14.45
N ALA A 170 -2.13 12.88 15.49
CA ALA A 170 -1.59 13.88 16.43
C ALA A 170 -0.76 13.28 17.57
N GLU A 171 -0.75 11.95 17.77
CA GLU A 171 -0.10 11.31 18.92
C GLU A 171 1.44 11.27 18.82
N SER A 172 2.00 11.31 17.62
CA SER A 172 3.46 11.31 17.42
C SER A 172 3.88 11.94 16.11
N ALA A 173 5.14 12.41 16.02
CA ALA A 173 5.72 12.90 14.78
C ALA A 173 5.76 11.83 13.68
N ILE A 174 5.90 10.56 14.04
CA ILE A 174 5.90 9.42 13.11
C ILE A 174 4.49 9.22 12.55
N ALA A 175 3.46 9.21 13.41
CA ALA A 175 2.08 9.12 12.99
C ALA A 175 1.67 10.31 12.11
N ALA A 176 2.11 11.54 12.45
CA ALA A 176 1.89 12.74 11.65
C ALA A 176 2.55 12.65 10.26
N THR A 177 3.81 12.19 10.19
CA THR A 177 4.53 11.98 8.92
C THR A 177 3.84 10.93 8.06
N GLY A 178 3.42 9.82 8.67
CA GLY A 178 2.65 8.76 8.01
C GLY A 178 1.33 9.28 7.45
N ALA A 179 0.59 10.07 8.24
CA ALA A 179 -0.68 10.64 7.81
C ALA A 179 -0.53 11.68 6.67
N HIS A 180 0.57 12.46 6.63
CA HIS A 180 0.86 13.38 5.52
C HIS A 180 1.16 12.62 4.22
N TYR A 181 2.04 11.62 4.31
CA TYR A 181 2.34 10.74 3.19
C TYR A 181 1.07 10.06 2.67
N TRP A 182 0.22 9.57 3.58
CA TRP A 182 -1.02 8.90 3.23
C TRP A 182 -2.02 9.83 2.52
N ARG A 183 -2.14 11.08 2.96
CA ARG A 183 -2.98 12.08 2.27
C ARG A 183 -2.52 12.33 0.82
N LEU A 184 -1.21 12.37 0.59
CA LEU A 184 -0.67 12.46 -0.78
C LEU A 184 -1.01 11.21 -1.59
N GLU A 185 -0.85 10.01 -1.01
CA GLU A 185 -1.17 8.73 -1.66
C GLU A 185 -2.65 8.64 -2.05
N GLU A 186 -3.55 9.00 -1.13
CA GLU A 186 -4.99 9.04 -1.40
C GLU A 186 -5.35 10.04 -2.52
N ARG A 187 -4.68 11.19 -2.56
CA ARG A 187 -4.86 12.17 -3.64
C ARG A 187 -4.37 11.64 -4.99
N ILE A 188 -3.24 10.95 -5.00
CA ILE A 188 -2.72 10.30 -6.22
C ILE A 188 -3.70 9.24 -6.69
N LYS A 189 -4.18 8.34 -5.82
CA LYS A 189 -5.18 7.32 -6.16
C LYS A 189 -6.46 7.94 -6.75
N GLN A 190 -6.94 9.04 -6.17
CA GLN A 190 -8.10 9.76 -6.70
C GLN A 190 -7.84 10.28 -8.13
N LEU A 191 -6.66 10.90 -8.36
CA LEU A 191 -6.29 11.39 -9.69
C LEU A 191 -6.10 10.25 -10.70
N GLU A 192 -5.53 9.13 -10.27
CA GLU A 192 -5.40 7.92 -11.09
C GLU A 192 -6.77 7.36 -11.46
N SER A 193 -7.69 7.26 -10.49
CA SER A 193 -9.07 6.82 -10.71
C SER A 193 -9.81 7.77 -11.66
N ASP A 194 -9.70 9.07 -11.45
CA ASP A 194 -10.28 10.11 -12.30
C ASP A 194 -9.77 10.05 -13.76
N THR A 195 -8.57 9.50 -13.98
CA THR A 195 -7.93 9.41 -15.31
C THR A 195 -7.91 7.98 -15.89
N GLY A 196 -8.68 7.06 -15.29
CA GLY A 196 -8.81 5.66 -15.74
C GLY A 196 -8.76 4.67 -14.58
N SER A 197 -7.60 4.16 -14.23
CA SER A 197 -7.44 3.17 -13.16
C SER A 197 -6.38 3.56 -12.15
N VAL A 198 -6.59 3.15 -10.89
CA VAL A 198 -5.60 3.21 -9.80
C VAL A 198 -4.53 2.16 -10.04
N ILE A 199 -3.31 2.48 -9.68
CA ILE A 199 -2.17 1.56 -9.78
C ILE A 199 -1.88 0.93 -8.40
N GLY A 200 -2.55 -0.17 -8.15
CA GLY A 200 -2.40 -0.97 -6.93
C GLY A 200 -3.35 -0.57 -5.80
N ALA A 201 -4.03 -1.56 -5.25
CA ALA A 201 -4.83 -1.42 -4.03
C ALA A 201 -3.94 -1.35 -2.79
N HIS A 202 -4.56 -1.09 -1.64
CA HIS A 202 -3.94 -1.13 -0.32
C HIS A 202 -4.73 -2.06 0.59
N GLY A 203 -4.03 -2.86 1.41
CA GLY A 203 -4.59 -3.95 2.19
C GLY A 203 -5.59 -3.55 3.28
N SER A 204 -5.63 -2.28 3.70
CA SER A 204 -6.54 -1.81 4.74
C SER A 204 -8.02 -1.96 4.36
N ILE A 205 -8.38 -1.64 3.11
CA ILE A 205 -9.70 -1.90 2.55
C ILE A 205 -9.65 -1.89 1.02
N PHE A 206 -9.96 -3.03 0.41
CA PHE A 206 -10.24 -3.10 -1.02
C PHE A 206 -11.24 -4.23 -1.30
N ALA A 207 -11.98 -4.09 -2.38
CA ALA A 207 -12.98 -5.07 -2.79
C ALA A 207 -12.76 -5.51 -4.22
N VAL A 208 -13.05 -6.78 -4.52
CA VAL A 208 -12.90 -7.33 -5.87
C VAL A 208 -14.08 -8.24 -6.24
N ARG A 209 -14.35 -8.37 -7.53
CA ARG A 209 -15.23 -9.45 -8.01
C ARG A 209 -14.55 -10.80 -7.78
N ARG A 210 -15.21 -11.71 -7.06
CA ARG A 210 -14.68 -13.04 -6.73
C ARG A 210 -14.16 -13.78 -7.96
N ARG A 211 -14.87 -13.73 -9.08
CA ARG A 211 -14.47 -14.38 -10.35
C ARG A 211 -13.13 -13.89 -10.93
N LEU A 212 -12.66 -12.70 -10.53
CA LEU A 212 -11.38 -12.12 -10.96
C LEU A 212 -10.25 -12.38 -9.97
N ARG A 213 -10.56 -12.89 -8.77
CA ARG A 213 -9.57 -13.15 -7.73
C ARG A 213 -8.91 -14.50 -7.96
N ARG A 214 -7.71 -14.47 -8.51
CA ARG A 214 -6.87 -15.67 -8.70
C ARG A 214 -6.01 -15.93 -7.45
N PRO A 215 -5.56 -17.19 -7.21
CA PRO A 215 -4.59 -17.47 -6.15
C PRO A 215 -3.34 -16.60 -6.28
N VAL A 216 -2.84 -16.12 -5.15
CA VAL A 216 -1.63 -15.28 -5.05
C VAL A 216 -0.52 -16.12 -4.46
N PRO A 217 0.72 -16.07 -4.98
CA PRO A 217 1.86 -16.71 -4.34
C PRO A 217 2.04 -16.22 -2.90
N ASP A 218 2.33 -17.12 -1.96
CA ASP A 218 2.33 -16.83 -0.51
C ASP A 218 3.42 -15.82 -0.08
N ASP A 219 4.44 -15.63 -0.91
CA ASP A 219 5.62 -14.81 -0.67
C ASP A 219 5.54 -13.39 -1.25
N VAL A 220 4.37 -12.98 -1.75
CA VAL A 220 4.13 -11.62 -2.27
C VAL A 220 2.97 -10.94 -1.53
N ILE A 221 2.94 -9.62 -1.61
CA ILE A 221 1.85 -8.83 -1.02
C ILE A 221 0.58 -8.97 -1.86
N ASP A 222 -0.52 -9.38 -1.22
CA ASP A 222 -1.76 -9.80 -1.87
C ASP A 222 -2.51 -8.65 -2.54
N ASP A 223 -2.69 -7.52 -1.87
CA ASP A 223 -3.44 -6.36 -2.35
C ASP A 223 -2.90 -5.79 -3.67
N LEU A 224 -1.57 -5.60 -3.73
CA LEU A 224 -0.89 -5.12 -4.93
C LEU A 224 -0.96 -6.15 -6.06
N HIS A 225 -0.71 -7.44 -5.76
CA HIS A 225 -0.75 -8.50 -6.77
C HIS A 225 -2.14 -8.63 -7.39
N VAL A 226 -3.19 -8.68 -6.55
CA VAL A 226 -4.57 -8.84 -6.99
C VAL A 226 -5.01 -7.67 -7.87
N SER A 227 -4.82 -6.45 -7.38
CA SER A 227 -5.26 -5.24 -8.11
C SER A 227 -4.52 -5.05 -9.43
N LEU A 228 -3.20 -5.29 -9.47
CA LEU A 228 -2.44 -5.23 -10.72
C LEU A 228 -2.80 -6.37 -11.68
N SER A 229 -3.10 -7.57 -11.18
CA SER A 229 -3.56 -8.68 -12.03
C SER A 229 -4.89 -8.37 -12.68
N ILE A 230 -5.85 -7.80 -11.94
CA ILE A 230 -7.15 -7.35 -12.43
C ILE A 230 -6.97 -6.25 -13.49
N LEU A 231 -6.05 -5.30 -13.26
CA LEU A 231 -5.71 -4.28 -14.26
C LEU A 231 -5.13 -4.90 -15.54
N CYS A 232 -4.23 -5.89 -15.41
CA CYS A 232 -3.66 -6.61 -16.56
C CYS A 232 -4.70 -7.46 -17.30
N ASP A 233 -5.79 -7.87 -16.64
CA ASP A 233 -6.93 -8.57 -17.26
C ASP A 233 -7.89 -7.60 -17.99
N GLY A 234 -7.57 -6.30 -18.03
CA GLY A 234 -8.33 -5.27 -18.75
C GLY A 234 -9.49 -4.67 -17.95
N TYR A 235 -9.63 -5.02 -16.66
CA TYR A 235 -10.63 -4.40 -15.78
C TYR A 235 -10.09 -3.14 -15.11
N ARG A 236 -11.01 -2.24 -14.74
CA ARG A 236 -10.68 -1.02 -14.04
C ARG A 236 -10.47 -1.30 -12.54
N VAL A 237 -9.48 -0.62 -11.99
CA VAL A 237 -9.26 -0.48 -10.54
C VAL A 237 -9.61 0.96 -10.19
N VAL A 238 -10.60 1.17 -9.31
CA VAL A 238 -11.13 2.51 -9.01
C VAL A 238 -10.95 2.86 -7.53
N HIS A 239 -10.82 4.15 -7.22
CA HIS A 239 -10.80 4.65 -5.85
C HIS A 239 -12.18 5.14 -5.44
N ALA A 240 -12.63 4.72 -4.27
CA ALA A 240 -13.92 5.02 -3.66
C ALA A 240 -13.71 5.81 -2.36
N PRO A 241 -13.72 7.16 -2.39
CA PRO A 241 -13.45 7.98 -1.21
C PRO A 241 -14.55 7.93 -0.14
N ASP A 242 -15.72 7.43 -0.49
CA ASP A 242 -16.88 7.21 0.38
C ASP A 242 -16.93 5.81 1.03
N VAL A 243 -16.10 4.87 0.54
CA VAL A 243 -15.87 3.57 1.17
C VAL A 243 -14.75 3.72 2.21
N ARG A 244 -15.13 4.10 3.44
CA ARG A 244 -14.17 4.53 4.46
C ARG A 244 -13.80 3.42 5.43
N ALA A 245 -12.53 3.47 5.86
CA ALA A 245 -12.00 2.64 6.93
C ALA A 245 -11.08 3.46 7.84
N TYR A 246 -10.93 3.02 9.09
CA TYR A 246 -10.20 3.72 10.14
C TYR A 246 -9.15 2.80 10.76
N GLU A 247 -7.94 3.30 10.96
CA GLU A 247 -6.82 2.56 11.56
C GLU A 247 -6.04 3.47 12.52
N ARG A 248 -5.39 2.87 13.51
CA ARG A 248 -4.38 3.55 14.33
C ARG A 248 -3.01 3.35 13.72
N ALA A 249 -2.31 4.45 13.39
CA ALA A 249 -0.95 4.40 12.90
C ALA A 249 0.03 3.90 13.96
N LEU A 250 1.08 3.19 13.54
CA LEU A 250 2.18 2.78 14.41
C LEU A 250 2.92 4.00 14.96
N THR A 251 3.36 3.90 16.23
CA THR A 251 4.03 5.00 16.94
C THR A 251 5.54 4.78 17.12
N THR A 252 6.05 3.55 16.86
CA THR A 252 7.48 3.21 17.01
C THR A 252 8.22 3.24 15.67
N SER A 253 9.46 3.78 15.66
CA SER A 253 10.23 3.98 14.43
C SER A 253 10.90 2.70 13.90
N ALA A 254 11.33 1.80 14.79
CA ALA A 254 12.03 0.57 14.39
C ALA A 254 11.08 -0.41 13.71
N ASP A 255 9.90 -0.61 14.29
CA ASP A 255 8.88 -1.50 13.75
C ASP A 255 8.39 -1.01 12.39
N GLU A 256 8.21 0.31 12.24
CA GLU A 256 7.79 0.92 10.99
C GLU A 256 8.86 0.78 9.90
N PHE A 257 10.15 0.90 10.22
CA PHE A 257 11.23 0.68 9.27
C PHE A 257 11.23 -0.77 8.75
N ASN A 258 11.21 -1.76 9.66
CA ASN A 258 11.22 -3.18 9.31
C ASN A 258 9.96 -3.57 8.51
N ARG A 259 8.80 -3.05 8.89
CA ARG A 259 7.54 -3.20 8.15
C ARG A 259 7.67 -2.69 6.71
N LYS A 260 8.24 -1.49 6.52
CA LYS A 260 8.46 -0.90 5.18
C LYS A 260 9.45 -1.69 4.34
N VAL A 261 10.55 -2.20 4.93
CA VAL A 261 11.50 -3.08 4.22
C VAL A 261 10.79 -4.31 3.69
N ARG A 262 10.03 -5.00 4.53
CA ARG A 262 9.27 -6.19 4.13
C ARG A 262 8.26 -5.89 3.02
N ILE A 263 7.43 -4.85 3.21
CA ILE A 263 6.42 -4.44 2.23
C ILE A 263 7.08 -4.09 0.89
N ALA A 264 8.19 -3.36 0.89
CA ALA A 264 8.89 -2.99 -0.32
C ALA A 264 9.50 -4.21 -1.03
N CYS A 265 10.06 -5.18 -0.28
CA CYS A 265 10.56 -6.43 -0.84
C CYS A 265 9.43 -7.23 -1.50
N GLN A 266 8.34 -7.48 -0.79
CA GLN A 266 7.17 -8.21 -1.30
C GLN A 266 6.55 -7.49 -2.52
N ALA A 267 6.44 -6.15 -2.48
CA ALA A 267 5.89 -5.36 -3.58
C ALA A 267 6.80 -5.40 -4.83
N PHE A 268 8.13 -5.39 -4.64
CA PHE A 268 9.05 -5.53 -5.76
C PHE A 268 9.09 -6.97 -6.31
N ASN A 269 8.85 -7.99 -5.47
CA ASN A 269 8.60 -9.36 -5.94
C ASN A 269 7.34 -9.44 -6.81
N VAL A 270 6.25 -8.73 -6.47
CA VAL A 270 5.07 -8.58 -7.35
C VAL A 270 5.45 -7.95 -8.69
N HIS A 271 6.27 -6.87 -8.68
CA HIS A 271 6.77 -6.26 -9.91
C HIS A 271 7.48 -7.28 -10.79
N ARG A 272 8.44 -8.02 -10.25
CA ARG A 272 9.21 -9.03 -11.01
C ARG A 272 8.32 -10.12 -11.58
N LEU A 273 7.32 -10.55 -10.80
CA LEU A 273 6.36 -11.60 -11.22
C LEU A 273 5.43 -11.10 -12.33
N LEU A 274 4.88 -9.90 -12.19
CA LEU A 274 3.86 -9.38 -13.11
C LEU A 274 4.43 -8.54 -14.25
N TRP A 275 5.75 -8.21 -14.27
CA TRP A 275 6.35 -7.39 -15.32
C TRP A 275 6.08 -7.87 -16.75
N PRO A 276 6.11 -9.19 -17.06
CA PRO A 276 5.77 -9.68 -18.39
C PRO A 276 4.37 -9.26 -18.87
N ARG A 277 3.43 -9.05 -17.95
CA ARG A 277 2.06 -8.59 -18.24
C ARG A 277 1.94 -7.08 -18.16
N LEU A 278 2.53 -6.44 -17.15
CA LEU A 278 2.49 -4.99 -16.91
C LEU A 278 3.03 -4.16 -18.07
N ARG A 279 4.09 -4.63 -18.73
CA ARG A 279 4.68 -3.96 -19.91
C ARG A 279 3.74 -3.88 -21.12
N HIS A 280 2.66 -4.66 -21.14
CA HIS A 280 1.64 -4.69 -22.18
C HIS A 280 0.39 -3.88 -21.83
N LEU A 281 0.35 -3.20 -20.67
CA LEU A 281 -0.70 -2.26 -20.35
C LEU A 281 -0.80 -1.14 -21.41
N ASP A 282 -1.96 -0.50 -21.49
CA ASP A 282 -2.11 0.70 -22.30
C ASP A 282 -1.11 1.79 -21.87
N LYS A 283 -0.79 2.70 -22.79
CA LYS A 283 0.27 3.71 -22.58
C LYS A 283 0.07 4.56 -21.31
N LEU A 284 -1.19 4.87 -20.97
CA LEU A 284 -1.47 5.69 -19.78
C LEU A 284 -1.31 4.88 -18.49
N SER A 285 -1.82 3.65 -18.46
CA SER A 285 -1.67 2.76 -17.31
C SER A 285 -0.21 2.36 -17.09
N LEU A 286 0.54 2.11 -18.17
CA LEU A 286 1.99 1.86 -18.07
C LEU A 286 2.75 3.10 -17.57
N TYR A 287 2.44 4.30 -18.08
CA TYR A 287 3.01 5.55 -17.59
C TYR A 287 2.76 5.74 -16.09
N LYS A 288 1.51 5.54 -15.64
CA LYS A 288 1.15 5.60 -14.21
C LYS A 288 1.93 4.57 -13.40
N TYR A 289 2.02 3.32 -13.87
CA TYR A 289 2.73 2.26 -13.18
C TYR A 289 4.23 2.59 -13.01
N VAL A 290 4.88 3.00 -14.08
CA VAL A 290 6.30 3.38 -14.05
C VAL A 290 6.50 4.57 -13.10
N SER A 291 5.71 5.63 -13.26
CA SER A 291 5.86 6.87 -12.48
C SER A 291 5.52 6.68 -11.00
N HIS A 292 4.41 5.98 -10.69
CA HIS A 292 3.93 5.84 -9.31
C HIS A 292 4.66 4.76 -8.53
N LYS A 293 4.87 3.57 -9.12
CA LYS A 293 5.45 2.42 -8.39
C LYS A 293 6.93 2.25 -8.69
N LEU A 294 7.31 2.06 -9.95
CA LEU A 294 8.69 1.72 -10.28
C LEU A 294 9.67 2.85 -9.93
N MET A 295 9.40 4.08 -10.35
CA MET A 295 10.28 5.22 -10.03
C MET A 295 10.32 5.51 -8.54
N ARG A 296 9.23 5.29 -7.79
CA ARG A 296 9.21 5.42 -6.33
C ARG A 296 10.14 4.40 -5.65
N TRP A 297 10.12 3.15 -6.08
CA TRP A 297 11.04 2.13 -5.56
C TRP A 297 12.50 2.43 -5.87
N LEU A 298 12.76 3.10 -7.00
CA LEU A 298 14.11 3.46 -7.44
C LEU A 298 14.55 4.86 -6.95
N SER A 299 13.68 5.64 -6.31
CA SER A 299 13.96 7.06 -5.95
C SER A 299 15.25 7.25 -5.17
N VAL A 300 15.54 6.39 -4.17
CA VAL A 300 16.78 6.52 -3.37
C VAL A 300 18.02 6.25 -4.20
N TYR A 301 17.98 5.26 -5.07
CA TYR A 301 19.12 4.96 -5.95
C TYR A 301 19.40 6.12 -6.91
N MET A 302 18.34 6.75 -7.45
CA MET A 302 18.47 7.96 -8.26
C MET A 302 19.02 9.12 -7.47
N LEU A 303 18.60 9.30 -6.19
CA LEU A 303 19.12 10.33 -5.30
C LEU A 303 20.62 10.12 -5.00
N VAL A 304 21.04 8.88 -4.77
CA VAL A 304 22.47 8.55 -4.58
C VAL A 304 23.28 8.86 -5.83
N LEU A 305 22.79 8.46 -7.02
CA LEU A 305 23.44 8.79 -8.29
C LEU A 305 23.52 10.32 -8.52
N ALA A 306 22.46 11.05 -8.22
CA ALA A 306 22.46 12.51 -8.27
C ALA A 306 23.57 13.11 -7.37
N THR A 307 23.66 12.62 -6.12
CA THR A 307 24.68 13.06 -5.16
C THR A 307 26.10 12.77 -5.66
N ILE A 308 26.33 11.57 -6.19
CA ILE A 308 27.62 11.17 -6.78
C ILE A 308 27.98 12.11 -7.94
N CYS A 309 27.04 12.39 -8.85
CA CYS A 309 27.26 13.27 -9.99
C CYS A 309 27.58 14.72 -9.55
N PHE A 310 26.81 15.27 -8.58
CA PHE A 310 27.06 16.62 -8.07
C PHE A 310 28.40 16.74 -7.36
N VAL A 311 28.72 15.80 -6.46
CA VAL A 311 30.00 15.78 -5.74
C VAL A 311 31.17 15.60 -6.73
N GLY A 312 31.04 14.69 -7.69
CA GLY A 312 32.02 14.48 -8.75
C GLY A 312 32.24 15.75 -9.59
N GLY A 313 31.14 16.47 -9.93
CA GLY A 313 31.21 17.77 -10.62
C GLY A 313 31.94 18.82 -9.82
N LEU A 314 31.73 18.91 -8.51
CA LEU A 314 32.42 19.83 -7.61
C LEU A 314 33.92 19.49 -7.47
N ILE A 315 34.25 18.19 -7.39
CA ILE A 315 35.65 17.73 -7.33
C ILE A 315 36.39 18.16 -8.62
N VAL A 316 35.82 17.90 -9.78
CA VAL A 316 36.40 18.28 -11.08
C VAL A 316 36.48 19.78 -11.25
N ALA A 317 35.55 20.54 -10.65
CA ALA A 317 35.60 22.02 -10.59
C ALA A 317 36.58 22.56 -9.54
N GLN A 318 37.36 21.71 -8.87
CA GLN A 318 38.26 22.03 -7.75
C GLN A 318 37.57 22.65 -6.52
N LEU A 319 36.28 22.36 -6.36
CA LEU A 319 35.43 22.82 -5.23
C LEU A 319 35.13 21.67 -4.25
N SER A 320 36.10 20.76 -4.06
CA SER A 320 35.91 19.53 -3.23
C SER A 320 35.55 19.86 -1.78
N LEU A 321 36.10 20.94 -1.20
CA LEU A 321 35.74 21.39 0.14
C LEU A 321 34.24 21.75 0.26
N LEU A 322 33.68 22.41 -0.76
CA LEU A 322 32.24 22.72 -0.80
C LEU A 322 31.39 21.43 -0.87
N GLY A 323 31.81 20.46 -1.68
CA GLY A 323 31.16 19.16 -1.75
C GLY A 323 31.15 18.42 -0.41
N PHE A 324 32.31 18.43 0.27
CA PHE A 324 32.42 17.84 1.63
C PHE A 324 31.52 18.55 2.65
N ILE A 325 31.49 19.89 2.66
CA ILE A 325 30.62 20.66 3.55
C ILE A 325 29.14 20.33 3.30
N LEU A 326 28.67 20.29 2.05
CA LEU A 326 27.29 20.01 1.73
C LEU A 326 26.85 18.58 2.15
N VAL A 327 27.70 17.58 1.90
CA VAL A 327 27.41 16.20 2.32
C VAL A 327 27.38 16.09 3.84
N THR A 328 28.35 16.72 4.53
CA THR A 328 28.41 16.69 5.99
C THR A 328 27.20 17.42 6.61
N LEU A 329 26.81 18.57 6.07
CA LEU A 329 25.62 19.30 6.51
C LEU A 329 24.34 18.45 6.35
N GLY A 330 24.18 17.79 5.21
CA GLY A 330 23.07 16.88 4.96
C GLY A 330 23.01 15.72 5.96
N ALA A 331 24.15 15.05 6.18
CA ALA A 331 24.27 13.96 7.14
C ALA A 331 23.97 14.42 8.58
N THR A 332 24.52 15.58 8.98
CA THR A 332 24.26 16.19 10.29
C THR A 332 22.79 16.52 10.47
N THR A 333 22.12 17.10 9.46
CA THR A 333 20.68 17.40 9.51
C THR A 333 19.85 16.13 9.73
N LEU A 334 20.16 15.05 9.01
CA LEU A 334 19.47 13.77 9.20
C LEU A 334 19.73 13.18 10.60
N TYR A 335 20.97 13.27 11.10
CA TYR A 335 21.32 12.81 12.44
C TYR A 335 20.57 13.58 13.54
N LEU A 336 20.52 14.91 13.43
CA LEU A 336 19.77 15.76 14.37
C LEU A 336 18.26 15.46 14.33
N GLY A 337 17.70 15.22 13.14
CA GLY A 337 16.31 14.82 12.98
C GLY A 337 15.97 13.51 13.69
N ARG A 338 16.89 12.55 13.65
CA ARG A 338 16.78 11.30 14.40
C ARG A 338 16.85 11.49 15.91
N ARG A 339 17.78 12.37 16.40
CA ARG A 339 18.15 12.47 17.82
C ARG A 339 17.24 13.38 18.63
N TRP A 340 16.81 14.52 18.08
CA TRP A 340 16.21 15.63 18.84
C TRP A 340 14.72 15.87 18.60
N ARG A 341 14.08 15.09 17.73
CA ARG A 341 12.64 15.21 17.41
C ARG A 341 12.18 16.63 17.08
N LEU A 342 13.05 17.40 16.39
CA LEU A 342 12.79 18.80 16.03
C LEU A 342 11.85 18.86 14.80
N GLY A 343 10.58 19.08 15.01
CA GLY A 343 9.55 19.43 14.00
C GLY A 343 9.84 19.01 12.54
N PHE A 344 10.20 19.99 11.69
CA PHE A 344 10.49 19.75 10.27
C PHE A 344 11.70 18.82 10.02
N ILE A 345 12.75 18.90 10.85
CA ILE A 345 13.96 18.06 10.69
C ILE A 345 13.61 16.58 10.99
N SER A 346 12.77 16.32 11.99
CA SER A 346 12.26 14.96 12.26
C SER A 346 11.39 14.44 11.13
N TYR A 347 10.63 15.31 10.49
CA TYR A 347 9.85 14.96 9.30
C TYR A 347 10.78 14.54 8.15
N LEU A 348 11.85 15.28 7.86
CA LEU A 348 12.86 14.93 6.86
C LEU A 348 13.51 13.58 7.16
N TRP A 349 13.85 13.33 8.44
CA TRP A 349 14.34 12.01 8.86
C TRP A 349 13.32 10.90 8.59
N GLY A 350 12.05 11.11 8.90
CA GLY A 350 10.97 10.15 8.64
C GLY A 350 10.83 9.80 7.15
N VAL A 351 10.88 10.81 6.28
CA VAL A 351 10.85 10.63 4.82
C VAL A 351 12.08 9.86 4.35
N PHE A 352 13.27 10.28 4.77
CA PHE A 352 14.52 9.60 4.41
C PHE A 352 14.54 8.14 4.88
N SER A 353 14.13 7.88 6.12
CA SER A 353 14.04 6.54 6.68
C SER A 353 13.08 5.64 5.88
N ALA A 354 11.93 6.19 5.46
CA ALA A 354 10.97 5.46 4.64
C ALA A 354 11.53 5.12 3.24
N LEU A 355 12.22 6.07 2.61
CA LEU A 355 12.89 5.85 1.33
C LEU A 355 14.04 4.85 1.46
N ALA A 356 14.85 4.94 2.52
CA ALA A 356 15.93 4.00 2.79
C ALA A 356 15.39 2.57 3.01
N ALA A 357 14.31 2.42 3.79
CA ALA A 357 13.65 1.13 3.99
C ALA A 357 13.15 0.55 2.66
N THR A 358 12.60 1.40 1.79
CA THR A 358 12.16 0.99 0.45
C THR A 358 13.34 0.49 -0.39
N ALA A 359 14.46 1.22 -0.40
CA ALA A 359 15.66 0.79 -1.11
C ALA A 359 16.20 -0.55 -0.60
N VAL A 360 16.31 -0.72 0.73
CA VAL A 360 16.72 -2.00 1.34
C VAL A 360 15.78 -3.13 0.90
N GLY A 361 14.45 -2.92 0.93
CA GLY A 361 13.48 -3.91 0.48
C GLY A 361 13.64 -4.30 -0.99
N VAL A 362 13.85 -3.33 -1.88
CA VAL A 362 14.13 -3.59 -3.31
C VAL A 362 15.42 -4.40 -3.47
N TRP A 363 16.48 -4.02 -2.76
CA TRP A 363 17.74 -4.74 -2.81
C TRP A 363 17.61 -6.19 -2.34
N LEU A 364 16.88 -6.43 -1.24
CA LEU A 364 16.58 -7.78 -0.75
C LEU A 364 15.81 -8.60 -1.79
N SER A 365 14.79 -8.02 -2.42
CA SER A 365 14.06 -8.67 -3.52
C SER A 365 14.98 -9.05 -4.69
N LEU A 366 15.89 -8.17 -5.09
CA LEU A 366 16.87 -8.45 -6.16
C LEU A 366 17.83 -9.58 -5.78
N ARG A 367 18.12 -9.77 -4.50
CA ARG A 367 18.90 -10.89 -3.98
C ARG A 367 18.11 -12.19 -3.85
N GLY A 368 16.80 -12.17 -4.16
CA GLY A 368 15.94 -13.35 -4.11
C GLY A 368 15.28 -13.59 -2.76
N GLU A 369 15.39 -12.64 -1.83
CA GLU A 369 14.72 -12.76 -0.51
C GLU A 369 13.19 -12.76 -0.67
N ARG A 370 12.53 -13.57 0.18
CA ARG A 370 11.07 -13.76 0.17
C ARG A 370 10.55 -13.79 1.59
N PHE A 371 9.58 -12.93 1.88
CA PHE A 371 8.92 -12.85 3.19
C PHE A 371 7.52 -13.45 3.08
N GLN A 372 7.32 -14.63 3.62
CA GLN A 372 6.00 -15.28 3.68
C GLN A 372 5.29 -14.95 5.00
N ILE A 373 6.01 -15.04 6.11
CA ILE A 373 5.49 -14.85 7.47
C ILE A 373 5.80 -13.43 7.96
N TRP A 374 4.87 -12.85 8.68
CA TRP A 374 5.03 -11.54 9.32
C TRP A 374 4.82 -11.67 10.83
N THR A 375 5.59 -10.90 11.62
CA THR A 375 5.44 -10.81 13.07
C THR A 375 5.24 -9.35 13.45
N PRO A 376 4.12 -8.97 14.11
CA PRO A 376 3.95 -7.63 14.62
C PRO A 376 5.06 -7.29 15.62
N GLY A 377 5.73 -6.15 15.45
CA GLY A 377 6.70 -5.62 16.41
C GLY A 377 8.02 -6.39 16.57
N SER A 378 8.36 -7.34 15.68
CA SER A 378 9.62 -8.10 15.76
C SER A 378 10.64 -7.64 14.71
N PRO A 379 11.96 -7.70 15.02
CA PRO A 379 13.00 -7.51 14.01
C PRO A 379 12.87 -8.56 12.91
N LEU A 380 13.30 -8.20 11.69
CA LEU A 380 13.30 -9.10 10.52
C LEU A 380 13.87 -10.46 10.88
N GLN A 381 13.04 -11.48 11.04
CA GLN A 381 13.48 -12.87 11.10
C GLN A 381 13.63 -13.36 9.66
N ARG A 382 14.84 -13.84 9.35
CA ARG A 382 15.19 -14.48 8.08
C ARG A 382 14.67 -15.89 8.01
#